data_f8f29eb2373035ddc4cfcb0569a10a8f
#
_entry.id   f8f29eb2373035ddc4cfcb0569a10a8f
#
_cell.length_a   1.000
_cell.length_b   1.000
_cell.length_c   1.000
_cell.angle_alpha   90.00
_cell.angle_beta   90.00
_cell.angle_gamma   90.00
#
_symmetry.space_group_name_H-M   'P 1'
#
loop_
_entity.id
_entity.type
_entity.pdbx_description
1 polymer ?
#
loop_
_entity_poly.entity_id
_entity_poly.type
_entity_poly.pdbx_seq_one_letter_code
_entity_poly.pdbx_strand_id
1 'polypeptide(L)'
;MAVKVAINGFGRIGRCVARIILERNDIELMAINDTTDIELTKYLFKYDTVHGEFKGSVDSEGDDLVVNGKKIKVFKSRNVKDLDFAKHGAQIVLECTGAHLTMAKCQEFIDMGVQKVIMSAPAKDDTPTYVLGVNSELYKGESIISNASCTTNCLGPVCRVLQDNFGIEKGLMTTIHAYTNGQSIIDAKAKDKRRSRAAAQNIIPTSTGAAKAMKLVMPELNGKLHGQSMRVPVIDVSSVDLTAQLSRKVSKDEINEAFRKAAATNLKGILMVDDDERVSSDFITCSYGAIVASDLTQVIADDFIKVIAWYDNEWGYSSRLVDMAVYIANKA
;
A
#
# COMPACT_ATOMS: atom_id res chain seq x y z
N MET A 1 -9.98 17.21 -15.39
CA MET A 1 -8.65 17.03 -16.02
C MET A 1 -7.95 15.91 -15.28
N ALA A 2 -7.13 15.07 -15.96
CA ALA A 2 -6.37 14.01 -15.32
C ALA A 2 -5.34 14.59 -14.35
N VAL A 3 -5.17 13.95 -13.19
CA VAL A 3 -4.16 14.31 -12.18
C VAL A 3 -2.78 13.96 -12.71
N LYS A 4 -1.85 14.89 -12.74
CA LYS A 4 -0.51 14.68 -13.28
C LYS A 4 0.48 14.35 -12.19
N VAL A 5 1.12 13.18 -12.29
CA VAL A 5 2.01 12.68 -11.22
C VAL A 5 3.39 12.33 -11.75
N ALA A 6 4.38 12.37 -10.84
CA ALA A 6 5.68 11.76 -11.04
C ALA A 6 5.92 10.69 -9.99
N ILE A 7 6.71 9.67 -10.32
CA ILE A 7 7.12 8.61 -9.41
C ILE A 7 8.61 8.77 -9.10
N ASN A 8 8.95 8.96 -7.84
CA ASN A 8 10.31 8.91 -7.36
C ASN A 8 10.63 7.51 -6.81
N GLY A 9 11.48 6.76 -7.52
CA GLY A 9 11.79 5.36 -7.24
C GLY A 9 10.96 4.38 -8.07
N PHE A 10 11.60 3.75 -9.05
CA PHE A 10 10.95 2.82 -9.99
C PHE A 10 11.22 1.35 -9.63
N GLY A 11 11.25 1.07 -8.32
CA GLY A 11 11.32 -0.28 -7.74
C GLY A 11 9.99 -1.05 -7.92
N ARG A 12 9.76 -2.09 -7.11
CA ARG A 12 8.52 -2.90 -7.16
C ARG A 12 7.27 -2.03 -7.15
N ILE A 13 7.10 -1.22 -6.11
CA ILE A 13 5.91 -0.37 -5.93
C ILE A 13 5.80 0.68 -7.05
N GLY A 14 6.89 1.37 -7.39
CA GLY A 14 6.86 2.38 -8.46
C GLY A 14 6.42 1.80 -9.81
N ARG A 15 6.85 0.57 -10.16
CA ARG A 15 6.43 -0.09 -11.40
C ARG A 15 4.97 -0.56 -11.35
N CYS A 16 4.48 -1.09 -10.23
CA CYS A 16 3.05 -1.42 -10.05
C CYS A 16 2.20 -0.15 -10.18
N VAL A 17 2.58 0.94 -9.52
CA VAL A 17 1.91 2.26 -9.62
C VAL A 17 1.87 2.74 -11.06
N ALA A 18 2.99 2.67 -11.78
CA ALA A 18 3.04 3.09 -13.17
C ALA A 18 2.11 2.26 -14.07
N ARG A 19 2.09 0.92 -13.90
CA ARG A 19 1.18 0.04 -14.65
C ARG A 19 -0.28 0.39 -14.38
N ILE A 20 -0.66 0.62 -13.12
CA ILE A 20 -2.01 1.01 -12.71
C ILE A 20 -2.41 2.36 -13.32
N ILE A 21 -1.52 3.36 -13.27
CA ILE A 21 -1.77 4.69 -13.85
C ILE A 21 -2.03 4.58 -15.36
N LEU A 22 -1.25 3.77 -16.08
CA LEU A 22 -1.36 3.62 -17.52
C LEU A 22 -2.65 2.93 -17.98
N GLU A 23 -3.37 2.27 -17.10
CA GLU A 23 -4.70 1.67 -17.35
C GLU A 23 -5.86 2.64 -17.00
N ARG A 24 -5.55 3.86 -16.50
CA ARG A 24 -6.55 4.82 -16.03
C ARG A 24 -6.60 6.07 -16.90
N ASN A 25 -7.73 6.79 -16.83
CA ASN A 25 -7.95 8.03 -17.58
C ASN A 25 -8.03 9.27 -16.67
N ASP A 26 -8.12 9.09 -15.36
CA ASP A 26 -8.24 10.16 -14.37
C ASP A 26 -6.90 10.62 -13.79
N ILE A 27 -5.81 9.93 -14.14
CA ILE A 27 -4.45 10.21 -13.68
C ILE A 27 -3.45 9.97 -14.81
N GLU A 28 -2.37 10.74 -14.87
CA GLU A 28 -1.36 10.68 -15.93
C GLU A 28 0.06 10.68 -15.35
N LEU A 29 0.90 9.76 -15.84
CA LEU A 29 2.30 9.66 -15.44
C LEU A 29 3.14 10.57 -16.36
N MET A 30 3.76 11.60 -15.78
CA MET A 30 4.57 12.59 -16.48
C MET A 30 6.06 12.24 -16.47
N ALA A 31 6.55 11.72 -15.33
CA ALA A 31 7.96 11.44 -15.16
C ALA A 31 8.19 10.33 -14.12
N ILE A 32 9.34 9.68 -14.23
CA ILE A 32 9.86 8.75 -13.22
C ILE A 32 11.30 9.12 -12.87
N ASN A 33 11.74 8.72 -11.70
CA ASN A 33 13.16 8.77 -11.33
C ASN A 33 13.62 7.39 -10.88
N ASP A 34 14.69 6.89 -11.51
CA ASP A 34 15.41 5.69 -11.09
C ASP A 34 16.88 5.81 -11.49
N THR A 35 17.77 5.24 -10.70
CA THR A 35 19.22 5.25 -11.00
C THR A 35 19.65 4.12 -11.94
N THR A 36 18.71 3.28 -12.34
CA THR A 36 18.91 2.18 -13.28
C THR A 36 19.04 2.70 -14.73
N ASP A 37 19.79 2.00 -15.57
CA ASP A 37 19.84 2.33 -17.01
C ASP A 37 18.49 2.08 -17.69
N ILE A 38 18.28 2.71 -18.84
CA ILE A 38 16.97 2.70 -19.51
C ILE A 38 16.60 1.30 -20.03
N GLU A 39 17.58 0.52 -20.49
CA GLU A 39 17.32 -0.82 -21.04
C GLU A 39 16.84 -1.77 -19.94
N LEU A 40 17.48 -1.75 -18.78
CA LEU A 40 17.04 -2.55 -17.64
C LEU A 40 15.70 -2.02 -17.06
N THR A 41 15.48 -0.71 -17.08
CA THR A 41 14.21 -0.09 -16.69
C THR A 41 13.06 -0.59 -17.58
N LYS A 42 13.23 -0.58 -18.90
CA LYS A 42 12.28 -1.15 -19.87
C LYS A 42 12.01 -2.63 -19.60
N TYR A 43 13.09 -3.41 -19.46
CA TYR A 43 13.01 -4.84 -19.23
C TYR A 43 12.20 -5.17 -17.97
N LEU A 44 12.53 -4.56 -16.84
CA LEU A 44 11.85 -4.79 -15.56
C LEU A 44 10.42 -4.21 -15.52
N PHE A 45 10.11 -3.22 -16.35
CA PHE A 45 8.74 -2.74 -16.50
C PHE A 45 7.91 -3.68 -17.40
N LYS A 46 8.51 -4.19 -18.47
CA LYS A 46 7.86 -5.12 -19.41
C LYS A 46 7.59 -6.48 -18.77
N TYR A 47 8.57 -7.04 -18.08
CA TYR A 47 8.50 -8.40 -17.54
C TYR A 47 8.49 -8.38 -16.01
N ASP A 48 7.51 -9.03 -15.42
CA ASP A 48 7.36 -9.14 -13.97
C ASP A 48 6.97 -10.56 -13.59
N THR A 49 7.71 -11.16 -12.67
CA THR A 49 7.48 -12.56 -12.25
C THR A 49 6.15 -12.71 -11.50
N VAL A 50 5.71 -11.69 -10.79
CA VAL A 50 4.48 -11.71 -9.98
C VAL A 50 3.27 -11.32 -10.81
N HIS A 51 3.35 -10.14 -11.44
CA HIS A 51 2.21 -9.53 -12.14
C HIS A 51 2.19 -9.80 -13.66
N GLY A 52 3.11 -10.63 -14.14
CA GLY A 52 3.20 -11.03 -15.55
C GLY A 52 3.71 -9.93 -16.49
N GLU A 53 3.66 -10.21 -17.78
CA GLU A 53 4.11 -9.29 -18.80
C GLU A 53 3.14 -8.13 -18.98
N PHE A 54 3.67 -6.90 -19.09
CA PHE A 54 2.87 -5.71 -19.37
C PHE A 54 2.20 -5.83 -20.76
N LYS A 55 0.88 -5.62 -20.81
CA LYS A 55 0.06 -5.82 -22.01
C LYS A 55 0.07 -4.62 -22.95
N GLY A 56 1.24 -4.08 -23.26
CA GLY A 56 1.41 -2.93 -24.13
C GLY A 56 2.81 -2.86 -24.71
N SER A 57 3.05 -1.84 -25.55
CA SER A 57 4.39 -1.55 -26.04
C SER A 57 5.22 -0.86 -24.97
N VAL A 58 6.48 -1.26 -24.85
CA VAL A 58 7.46 -0.62 -23.97
C VAL A 58 8.74 -0.40 -24.76
N ASP A 59 9.08 0.84 -24.96
CA ASP A 59 10.21 1.29 -25.75
C ASP A 59 10.96 2.43 -25.04
N SER A 60 11.98 2.98 -25.69
CA SER A 60 12.70 4.16 -25.23
C SER A 60 13.04 5.10 -26.37
N GLU A 61 13.07 6.40 -26.08
CA GLU A 61 13.55 7.44 -26.97
C GLU A 61 14.65 8.24 -26.24
N GLY A 62 15.89 7.96 -26.59
CA GLY A 62 17.04 8.39 -25.78
C GLY A 62 16.99 7.76 -24.40
N ASP A 63 17.06 8.60 -23.37
CA ASP A 63 16.96 8.18 -21.97
C ASP A 63 15.53 8.15 -21.43
N ASP A 64 14.53 8.49 -22.22
CA ASP A 64 13.13 8.53 -21.78
C ASP A 64 12.39 7.22 -22.10
N LEU A 65 11.47 6.81 -21.22
CA LEU A 65 10.63 5.64 -21.41
C LEU A 65 9.45 5.97 -22.32
N VAL A 66 9.13 5.08 -23.27
CA VAL A 66 7.95 5.21 -24.13
C VAL A 66 7.04 4.02 -23.89
N VAL A 67 5.83 4.27 -23.41
CA VAL A 67 4.84 3.21 -23.14
C VAL A 67 3.55 3.52 -23.89
N ASN A 68 3.11 2.58 -24.72
CA ASN A 68 1.93 2.74 -25.57
C ASN A 68 1.98 4.05 -26.42
N GLY A 69 3.17 4.40 -26.88
CA GLY A 69 3.42 5.64 -27.64
C GLY A 69 3.47 6.93 -26.81
N LYS A 70 3.25 6.87 -25.50
CA LYS A 70 3.39 8.02 -24.59
C LYS A 70 4.80 8.08 -24.04
N LYS A 71 5.43 9.25 -24.19
CA LYS A 71 6.77 9.51 -23.63
C LYS A 71 6.68 9.91 -22.18
N ILE A 72 7.43 9.23 -21.33
CA ILE A 72 7.56 9.45 -19.89
C ILE A 72 9.00 9.88 -19.62
N LYS A 73 9.18 11.08 -19.06
CA LYS A 73 10.50 11.58 -18.71
C LYS A 73 11.18 10.71 -17.65
N VAL A 74 12.43 10.31 -17.89
CA VAL A 74 13.22 9.55 -16.93
C VAL A 74 14.34 10.42 -16.37
N PHE A 75 14.37 10.56 -15.05
CA PHE A 75 15.47 11.16 -14.30
C PHE A 75 16.34 10.05 -13.70
N LYS A 76 17.64 10.35 -13.48
CA LYS A 76 18.62 9.38 -12.96
C LYS A 76 19.43 10.01 -11.83
N SER A 77 18.76 10.56 -10.82
CA SER A 77 19.46 11.24 -9.71
C SER A 77 18.95 10.79 -8.34
N ARG A 78 19.84 10.79 -7.36
CA ARG A 78 19.51 10.65 -5.94
C ARG A 78 19.28 12.00 -5.25
N ASN A 79 19.64 13.08 -5.91
CA ASN A 79 19.48 14.43 -5.39
C ASN A 79 18.15 15.02 -5.94
N VAL A 80 17.24 15.39 -5.05
CA VAL A 80 15.95 15.96 -5.41
C VAL A 80 16.07 17.22 -6.27
N LYS A 81 17.11 18.01 -6.06
CA LYS A 81 17.35 19.26 -6.81
C LYS A 81 17.59 19.05 -8.32
N ASP A 82 17.90 17.81 -8.72
CA ASP A 82 18.09 17.47 -10.13
C ASP A 82 16.79 16.95 -10.77
N LEU A 83 15.68 16.84 -9.99
CA LEU A 83 14.41 16.25 -10.39
C LEU A 83 13.39 17.34 -10.74
N ASP A 84 13.47 17.87 -11.94
CA ASP A 84 12.57 18.95 -12.43
C ASP A 84 11.15 18.43 -12.73
N PHE A 85 10.54 17.63 -11.85
CA PHE A 85 9.21 17.02 -12.06
C PHE A 85 8.14 18.06 -12.39
N ALA A 86 8.12 19.20 -11.69
CA ALA A 86 7.16 20.27 -11.92
C ALA A 86 7.30 20.88 -13.32
N LYS A 87 8.52 21.05 -13.84
CA LYS A 87 8.76 21.55 -15.20
C LYS A 87 8.25 20.59 -16.28
N HIS A 88 8.16 19.30 -15.95
CA HIS A 88 7.57 18.28 -16.79
C HIS A 88 6.06 18.10 -16.56
N GLY A 89 5.43 19.00 -15.81
CA GLY A 89 3.99 19.08 -15.60
C GLY A 89 3.44 18.23 -14.46
N ALA A 90 4.29 17.56 -13.69
CA ALA A 90 3.81 16.79 -12.52
C ALA A 90 3.34 17.74 -11.40
N GLN A 91 2.17 17.46 -10.86
CA GLN A 91 1.56 18.17 -9.74
C GLN A 91 1.85 17.47 -8.41
N ILE A 92 1.88 16.15 -8.43
CA ILE A 92 2.05 15.29 -7.25
C ILE A 92 3.24 14.36 -7.46
N VAL A 93 4.08 14.20 -6.45
CA VAL A 93 5.14 13.16 -6.42
C VAL A 93 4.67 11.99 -5.57
N LEU A 94 4.75 10.79 -6.12
CA LEU A 94 4.60 9.52 -5.42
C LEU A 94 5.99 9.05 -5.02
N GLU A 95 6.32 9.16 -3.72
CA GLU A 95 7.63 8.82 -3.17
C GLU A 95 7.71 7.32 -2.89
N CYS A 96 8.32 6.57 -3.80
CA CYS A 96 8.39 5.11 -3.79
C CYS A 96 9.81 4.56 -3.51
N THR A 97 10.78 5.42 -3.16
CA THR A 97 12.15 4.96 -2.84
C THR A 97 12.30 4.43 -1.42
N GLY A 98 11.44 4.87 -0.49
CA GLY A 98 11.59 4.64 0.94
C GLY A 98 12.76 5.42 1.59
N ALA A 99 13.36 6.38 0.87
CA ALA A 99 14.45 7.22 1.37
C ALA A 99 13.95 8.54 1.97
N HIS A 100 12.86 9.11 1.43
CA HIS A 100 12.27 10.38 1.85
C HIS A 100 11.00 10.12 2.68
N LEU A 101 11.19 9.72 3.94
CA LEU A 101 10.11 9.32 4.86
C LEU A 101 9.91 10.32 6.01
N THR A 102 10.26 11.58 5.80
CA THR A 102 10.01 12.68 6.74
C THR A 102 9.51 13.89 5.98
N MET A 103 8.73 14.74 6.65
CA MET A 103 8.24 16.00 6.09
C MET A 103 9.38 16.85 5.54
N ALA A 104 10.47 17.00 6.30
CA ALA A 104 11.63 17.79 5.88
C ALA A 104 12.27 17.31 4.58
N LYS A 105 12.37 15.99 4.36
CA LYS A 105 12.91 15.44 3.12
C LYS A 105 11.94 15.58 1.95
N CYS A 106 10.64 15.46 2.19
CA CYS A 106 9.63 15.64 1.16
C CYS A 106 9.43 17.12 0.79
N GLN A 107 9.75 18.04 1.70
CA GLN A 107 9.72 19.48 1.44
C GLN A 107 10.64 19.87 0.27
N GLU A 108 11.75 19.15 0.07
CA GLU A 108 12.65 19.41 -1.06
C GLU A 108 11.92 19.29 -2.42
N PHE A 109 10.96 18.39 -2.57
CA PHE A 109 10.15 18.29 -3.80
C PHE A 109 9.18 19.46 -3.94
N ILE A 110 8.58 19.92 -2.83
CA ILE A 110 7.71 21.10 -2.83
C ILE A 110 8.50 22.33 -3.24
N ASP A 111 9.72 22.49 -2.71
CA ASP A 111 10.63 23.60 -3.05
C ASP A 111 11.03 23.57 -4.54
N MET A 112 11.01 22.40 -5.18
CA MET A 112 11.22 22.21 -6.62
C MET A 112 9.95 22.45 -7.44
N GLY A 113 8.84 22.87 -6.82
CA GLY A 113 7.63 23.37 -7.48
C GLY A 113 6.49 22.36 -7.66
N VAL A 114 6.58 21.14 -7.15
CA VAL A 114 5.41 20.25 -7.11
C VAL A 114 4.45 20.69 -6.00
N GLN A 115 3.17 20.41 -6.16
CA GLN A 115 2.14 20.86 -5.23
C GLN A 115 2.01 19.94 -4.01
N LYS A 116 2.18 18.63 -4.22
CA LYS A 116 1.97 17.62 -3.16
C LYS A 116 2.97 16.46 -3.29
N VAL A 117 3.23 15.81 -2.15
CA VAL A 117 4.04 14.59 -2.07
C VAL A 117 3.29 13.55 -1.23
N ILE A 118 3.22 12.31 -1.72
CA ILE A 118 2.66 11.17 -1.00
C ILE A 118 3.75 10.14 -0.77
N MET A 119 4.08 9.88 0.49
CA MET A 119 5.00 8.80 0.85
C MET A 119 4.31 7.44 0.68
N SER A 120 4.92 6.51 -0.05
CA SER A 120 4.45 5.13 -0.20
C SER A 120 4.87 4.20 0.95
N ALA A 121 5.10 4.75 2.12
CA ALA A 121 5.49 4.03 3.32
C ALA A 121 5.13 4.85 4.58
N PRO A 122 5.09 4.23 5.77
CA PRO A 122 4.89 4.96 7.01
C PRO A 122 5.95 6.04 7.21
N ALA A 123 5.50 7.25 7.53
CA ALA A 123 6.39 8.35 7.89
C ALA A 123 7.20 8.00 9.14
N LYS A 124 8.39 8.59 9.26
CA LYS A 124 9.29 8.45 10.42
C LYS A 124 9.19 9.64 11.38
N ASP A 125 8.31 10.57 11.10
CA ASP A 125 7.98 11.75 11.89
C ASP A 125 6.45 11.90 11.98
N ASP A 126 5.97 13.07 12.42
CA ASP A 126 4.55 13.37 12.60
C ASP A 126 3.83 13.77 11.30
N THR A 127 4.37 13.41 10.13
CA THR A 127 3.71 13.64 8.84
C THR A 127 2.29 13.04 8.85
N PRO A 128 1.25 13.82 8.48
CA PRO A 128 -0.12 13.33 8.42
C PRO A 128 -0.24 12.04 7.62
N THR A 129 -0.92 11.06 8.19
CA THR A 129 -1.06 9.72 7.63
C THR A 129 -2.52 9.44 7.34
N TYR A 130 -2.83 9.09 6.10
CA TYR A 130 -4.19 8.81 5.66
C TYR A 130 -4.33 7.44 5.02
N VAL A 131 -5.47 6.80 5.27
CA VAL A 131 -5.91 5.56 4.63
C VAL A 131 -7.31 5.79 4.08
N LEU A 132 -7.49 5.52 2.80
CA LEU A 132 -8.78 5.67 2.13
C LEU A 132 -9.88 4.83 2.79
N GLY A 133 -11.05 5.47 3.01
CA GLY A 133 -12.19 4.84 3.67
C GLY A 133 -12.03 4.65 5.19
N VAL A 134 -10.94 5.13 5.79
CA VAL A 134 -10.69 5.05 7.24
C VAL A 134 -10.66 6.43 7.89
N ASN A 135 -9.79 7.33 7.38
CA ASN A 135 -9.65 8.70 7.88
C ASN A 135 -9.35 9.71 6.76
N SER A 136 -9.49 9.33 5.51
CA SER A 136 -9.18 10.22 4.38
C SER A 136 -10.11 11.45 4.31
N GLU A 137 -11.30 11.37 4.89
CA GLU A 137 -12.22 12.51 5.01
C GLU A 137 -11.68 13.64 5.88
N LEU A 138 -10.74 13.32 6.78
CA LEU A 138 -10.06 14.29 7.65
C LEU A 138 -8.94 15.08 6.94
N TYR A 139 -8.63 14.76 5.69
CA TYR A 139 -7.64 15.49 4.90
C TYR A 139 -8.04 16.95 4.73
N LYS A 140 -7.12 17.87 5.04
CA LYS A 140 -7.35 19.33 5.11
C LYS A 140 -6.57 20.13 4.06
N GLY A 141 -5.97 19.43 3.08
CA GLY A 141 -5.18 20.09 2.03
C GLY A 141 -3.67 20.04 2.24
N GLU A 142 -3.18 19.25 3.18
CA GLU A 142 -1.73 19.09 3.44
C GLU A 142 -0.97 18.77 2.17
N SER A 143 0.18 19.42 1.99
CA SER A 143 1.04 19.22 0.80
C SER A 143 1.87 17.95 0.88
N ILE A 144 2.14 17.43 2.09
CA ILE A 144 2.95 16.24 2.32
C ILE A 144 2.18 15.29 3.23
N ILE A 145 1.93 14.07 2.74
CA ILE A 145 1.21 13.04 3.49
C ILE A 145 1.87 11.67 3.35
N SER A 146 1.54 10.76 4.25
CA SER A 146 1.88 9.34 4.14
C SER A 146 0.62 8.51 3.84
N ASN A 147 0.73 7.56 2.90
CA ASN A 147 -0.30 6.56 2.61
C ASN A 147 -0.16 5.31 3.52
N ALA A 148 0.53 5.42 4.63
CA ALA A 148 0.80 4.32 5.55
C ALA A 148 1.51 3.10 4.88
N SER A 149 1.33 1.89 5.43
CA SER A 149 1.85 0.64 4.86
C SER A 149 0.76 -0.17 4.17
N CYS A 150 1.16 -1.17 3.38
CA CYS A 150 0.23 -2.14 2.78
C CYS A 150 -0.61 -2.85 3.85
N THR A 151 0.01 -3.27 4.95
CA THR A 151 -0.69 -3.92 6.08
C THR A 151 -1.68 -2.96 6.75
N THR A 152 -1.35 -1.66 6.89
CA THR A 152 -2.27 -0.66 7.46
C THR A 152 -3.45 -0.41 6.53
N ASN A 153 -3.23 -0.44 5.21
CA ASN A 153 -4.30 -0.31 4.21
C ASN A 153 -5.25 -1.53 4.16
N CYS A 154 -4.82 -2.70 4.69
CA CYS A 154 -5.69 -3.84 4.92
C CYS A 154 -6.38 -3.77 6.30
N LEU A 155 -5.59 -3.61 7.36
CA LEU A 155 -6.09 -3.62 8.74
C LEU A 155 -7.06 -2.46 9.03
N GLY A 156 -6.80 -1.28 8.46
CA GLY A 156 -7.62 -0.07 8.67
C GLY A 156 -9.09 -0.26 8.30
N PRO A 157 -9.40 -0.60 7.04
CA PRO A 157 -10.79 -0.89 6.64
C PRO A 157 -11.46 -1.99 7.46
N VAL A 158 -10.73 -3.07 7.79
CA VAL A 158 -11.25 -4.15 8.65
C VAL A 158 -11.61 -3.62 10.04
N CYS A 159 -10.69 -2.90 10.67
CA CYS A 159 -10.94 -2.29 11.98
C CYS A 159 -12.05 -1.24 11.92
N ARG A 160 -12.17 -0.46 10.84
CA ARG A 160 -13.23 0.56 10.69
C ARG A 160 -14.61 -0.07 10.73
N VAL A 161 -14.81 -1.16 9.97
CA VAL A 161 -16.10 -1.88 9.98
C VAL A 161 -16.39 -2.46 11.36
N LEU A 162 -15.42 -3.11 11.99
CA LEU A 162 -15.60 -3.72 13.31
C LEU A 162 -15.85 -2.65 14.40
N GLN A 163 -15.11 -1.55 14.37
CA GLN A 163 -15.24 -0.48 15.34
C GLN A 163 -16.60 0.22 15.25
N ASP A 164 -17.05 0.54 14.02
CA ASP A 164 -18.29 1.27 13.80
C ASP A 164 -19.55 0.47 14.14
N ASN A 165 -19.51 -0.85 13.97
CA ASN A 165 -20.68 -1.71 14.16
C ASN A 165 -20.72 -2.42 15.53
N PHE A 166 -19.53 -2.69 16.10
CA PHE A 166 -19.44 -3.59 17.26
C PHE A 166 -18.57 -3.04 18.40
N GLY A 167 -17.70 -2.06 18.12
CA GLY A 167 -16.71 -1.56 19.08
C GLY A 167 -15.57 -2.57 19.32
N ILE A 168 -14.32 -2.13 19.23
CA ILE A 168 -13.14 -2.93 19.55
C ILE A 168 -12.65 -2.53 20.95
N GLU A 169 -12.64 -3.47 21.88
CA GLU A 169 -12.08 -3.27 23.21
C GLU A 169 -10.56 -3.46 23.21
N LYS A 170 -10.10 -4.56 22.62
CA LYS A 170 -8.69 -4.90 22.48
C LYS A 170 -8.50 -5.97 21.41
N GLY A 171 -7.29 -6.07 20.86
CA GLY A 171 -6.99 -7.10 19.85
C GLY A 171 -5.52 -7.30 19.61
N LEU A 172 -5.21 -8.48 19.09
CA LEU A 172 -3.90 -8.85 18.59
C LEU A 172 -3.99 -9.18 17.11
N MET A 173 -3.03 -8.69 16.34
CA MET A 173 -2.94 -8.93 14.91
C MET A 173 -1.62 -9.63 14.58
N THR A 174 -1.69 -10.64 13.75
CA THR A 174 -0.52 -11.20 13.07
C THR A 174 -0.69 -11.01 11.56
N THR A 175 0.26 -10.33 10.90
CA THR A 175 0.29 -10.40 9.45
C THR A 175 1.20 -11.55 9.00
N ILE A 176 0.63 -12.48 8.26
CA ILE A 176 1.33 -13.52 7.51
C ILE A 176 1.69 -12.87 6.17
N HIS A 177 2.97 -12.53 6.01
CA HIS A 177 3.38 -11.57 4.98
C HIS A 177 4.37 -12.20 4.00
N ALA A 178 4.14 -12.00 2.71
CA ALA A 178 5.08 -12.33 1.66
C ALA A 178 6.47 -11.70 1.93
N TYR A 179 7.53 -12.33 1.47
CA TYR A 179 8.87 -11.73 1.57
C TYR A 179 8.99 -10.51 0.64
N THR A 180 9.88 -9.60 0.98
CA THR A 180 10.10 -8.36 0.22
C THR A 180 11.60 -8.13 0.02
N ASN A 181 11.96 -7.15 -0.83
CA ASN A 181 13.36 -6.76 -1.07
C ASN A 181 14.15 -6.37 0.21
N GLY A 182 13.49 -6.18 1.34
CA GLY A 182 14.14 -5.99 2.63
C GLY A 182 14.66 -7.26 3.30
N GLN A 183 14.54 -8.42 2.62
CA GLN A 183 14.98 -9.73 3.07
C GLN A 183 15.98 -10.34 2.07
N SER A 184 16.90 -11.14 2.60
CA SER A 184 17.93 -11.79 1.78
C SER A 184 17.43 -13.11 1.18
N ILE A 185 17.88 -13.45 -0.02
CA ILE A 185 17.57 -14.73 -0.68
C ILE A 185 18.23 -15.88 0.08
N ILE A 186 19.51 -15.69 0.48
CA ILE A 186 20.29 -16.61 1.33
C ILE A 186 20.70 -15.87 2.60
N ASP A 187 21.24 -16.57 3.60
CA ASP A 187 21.71 -15.97 4.85
C ASP A 187 22.73 -14.85 4.57
N ALA A 188 22.42 -13.63 4.99
CA ALA A 188 23.26 -12.46 4.78
C ALA A 188 23.10 -11.44 5.92
N LYS A 189 24.07 -10.54 6.06
CA LYS A 189 24.07 -9.52 7.12
C LYS A 189 22.87 -8.58 6.99
N ALA A 190 22.03 -8.51 8.02
CA ALA A 190 20.98 -7.52 8.18
C ALA A 190 20.98 -6.95 9.61
N LYS A 191 20.25 -5.83 9.85
CA LYS A 191 20.13 -5.24 11.19
C LYS A 191 19.39 -6.16 12.18
N ASP A 192 18.38 -6.89 11.69
CA ASP A 192 17.61 -7.86 12.46
C ASP A 192 18.16 -9.25 12.20
N LYS A 193 18.52 -9.99 13.27
CA LYS A 193 19.08 -11.34 13.18
C LYS A 193 18.18 -12.32 12.43
N ARG A 194 16.84 -12.25 12.64
CA ARG A 194 15.89 -13.12 11.96
C ARG A 194 15.77 -12.79 10.48
N ARG A 195 15.75 -11.50 10.12
CA ARG A 195 15.73 -11.05 8.72
C ARG A 195 17.04 -11.33 7.96
N SER A 196 18.11 -11.70 8.67
CA SER A 196 19.37 -12.14 8.07
C SER A 196 19.28 -13.55 7.46
N ARG A 197 18.18 -14.29 7.70
CA ARG A 197 18.00 -15.66 7.25
C ARG A 197 17.28 -15.70 5.89
N ALA A 198 17.54 -16.78 5.15
CA ALA A 198 17.00 -17.02 3.81
C ALA A 198 15.46 -16.91 3.77
N ALA A 199 14.95 -15.93 3.02
CA ALA A 199 13.53 -15.56 3.01
C ALA A 199 12.62 -16.65 2.44
N ALA A 200 13.07 -17.32 1.36
CA ALA A 200 12.28 -18.33 0.64
C ALA A 200 12.33 -19.73 1.30
N GLN A 201 12.99 -19.87 2.46
CA GLN A 201 13.16 -21.15 3.15
C GLN A 201 12.65 -21.12 4.61
N ASN A 202 12.27 -19.96 5.12
CA ASN A 202 11.97 -19.82 6.53
C ASN A 202 10.67 -19.04 6.78
N ILE A 203 9.95 -19.43 7.84
CA ILE A 203 8.98 -18.55 8.49
C ILE A 203 9.76 -17.65 9.43
N ILE A 204 9.72 -16.34 9.18
CA ILE A 204 10.55 -15.36 9.90
C ILE A 204 9.69 -14.40 10.72
N PRO A 205 9.60 -14.60 12.05
CA PRO A 205 8.96 -13.63 12.94
C PRO A 205 9.70 -12.30 12.92
N THR A 206 8.95 -11.21 12.79
CA THR A 206 9.52 -9.85 12.79
C THR A 206 8.49 -8.84 13.31
N SER A 207 8.95 -7.67 13.68
CA SER A 207 8.06 -6.58 14.07
C SER A 207 7.29 -6.02 12.87
N THR A 208 6.11 -5.48 13.13
CA THR A 208 5.34 -4.65 12.20
C THR A 208 4.95 -3.35 12.88
N GLY A 209 5.01 -2.25 12.13
CA GLY A 209 4.49 -0.96 12.58
C GLY A 209 2.98 -0.80 12.39
N ALA A 210 2.31 -1.74 11.68
CA ALA A 210 0.92 -1.56 11.26
C ALA A 210 -0.05 -1.38 12.42
N ALA A 211 0.00 -2.23 13.45
CA ALA A 211 -0.86 -2.07 14.62
C ALA A 211 -0.59 -0.76 15.39
N LYS A 212 0.68 -0.32 15.45
CA LYS A 212 1.02 0.98 16.05
C LYS A 212 0.56 2.16 15.19
N ALA A 213 0.57 2.00 13.87
CA ALA A 213 0.09 3.03 12.94
C ALA A 213 -1.43 3.22 13.02
N MET A 214 -2.18 2.24 13.55
CA MET A 214 -3.63 2.39 13.73
C MET A 214 -3.99 3.59 14.60
N LYS A 215 -3.19 3.96 15.61
CA LYS A 215 -3.42 5.18 16.39
C LYS A 215 -3.40 6.47 15.56
N LEU A 216 -2.72 6.48 14.42
CA LEU A 216 -2.64 7.65 13.53
C LEU A 216 -3.88 7.78 12.65
N VAL A 217 -4.47 6.66 12.25
CA VAL A 217 -5.61 6.62 11.32
C VAL A 217 -6.94 6.35 12.03
N MET A 218 -6.90 5.77 13.23
CA MET A 218 -8.05 5.50 14.12
C MET A 218 -7.63 5.77 15.58
N PRO A 219 -7.61 7.03 16.03
CA PRO A 219 -7.14 7.39 17.38
C PRO A 219 -7.87 6.67 18.53
N GLU A 220 -9.12 6.30 18.32
CA GLU A 220 -9.96 5.53 19.26
C GLU A 220 -9.45 4.11 19.54
N LEU A 221 -8.56 3.60 18.69
CA LEU A 221 -7.88 2.31 18.87
C LEU A 221 -6.49 2.43 19.50
N ASN A 222 -6.10 3.64 19.93
CA ASN A 222 -4.82 3.83 20.61
C ASN A 222 -4.73 2.98 21.89
N GLY A 223 -3.68 2.17 21.99
CA GLY A 223 -3.47 1.27 23.12
C GLY A 223 -4.31 -0.02 23.11
N LYS A 224 -5.29 -0.14 22.21
CA LYS A 224 -6.16 -1.32 22.11
C LYS A 224 -5.63 -2.41 21.19
N LEU A 225 -4.77 -2.07 20.22
CA LEU A 225 -4.23 -3.02 19.23
C LEU A 225 -2.72 -3.15 19.34
N HIS A 226 -2.24 -4.38 19.27
CA HIS A 226 -0.83 -4.71 19.09
C HIS A 226 -0.68 -5.83 18.05
N GLY A 227 0.54 -6.02 17.52
CA GLY A 227 0.72 -7.07 16.53
C GLY A 227 2.17 -7.31 16.12
N GLN A 228 2.33 -8.37 15.33
CA GLN A 228 3.60 -8.85 14.79
C GLN A 228 3.44 -9.28 13.34
N SER A 229 4.56 -9.60 12.69
CA SER A 229 4.58 -10.13 11.32
C SER A 229 5.31 -11.47 11.31
N MET A 230 4.77 -12.41 10.55
CA MET A 230 5.42 -13.66 10.14
C MET A 230 5.71 -13.55 8.64
N ARG A 231 6.99 -13.43 8.26
CA ARG A 231 7.37 -13.53 6.85
C ARG A 231 7.37 -14.99 6.45
N VAL A 232 6.76 -15.29 5.30
CA VAL A 232 6.60 -16.66 4.77
C VAL A 232 7.20 -16.78 3.38
N PRO A 233 7.54 -18.00 2.91
CA PRO A 233 8.09 -18.26 1.58
C PRO A 233 7.05 -18.10 0.45
N VAL A 234 6.39 -16.96 0.38
CA VAL A 234 5.40 -16.58 -0.63
C VAL A 234 5.87 -15.28 -1.28
N ILE A 235 5.78 -15.21 -2.60
CA ILE A 235 6.35 -14.11 -3.38
C ILE A 235 5.52 -12.83 -3.26
N ASP A 236 4.20 -12.96 -3.18
CA ASP A 236 3.24 -11.87 -3.06
C ASP A 236 1.95 -12.36 -2.42
N VAL A 237 1.07 -11.45 -2.07
CA VAL A 237 -0.16 -11.60 -1.29
C VAL A 237 0.10 -12.03 0.15
N SER A 238 -0.35 -11.19 1.03
CA SER A 238 -0.23 -11.32 2.47
C SER A 238 -1.62 -11.43 3.10
N SER A 239 -1.69 -11.82 4.38
CA SER A 239 -2.93 -11.79 5.15
C SER A 239 -2.75 -11.12 6.51
N VAL A 240 -3.82 -10.48 6.98
CA VAL A 240 -4.00 -10.06 8.37
C VAL A 240 -4.85 -11.11 9.07
N ASP A 241 -4.35 -11.66 10.17
CA ASP A 241 -5.10 -12.44 11.16
C ASP A 241 -5.35 -11.53 12.35
N LEU A 242 -6.57 -11.01 12.47
CA LEU A 242 -6.99 -10.16 13.58
C LEU A 242 -7.86 -10.96 14.55
N THR A 243 -7.41 -11.06 15.81
CA THR A 243 -8.21 -11.56 16.92
C THR A 243 -8.54 -10.40 17.83
N ALA A 244 -9.83 -10.19 18.13
CA ALA A 244 -10.28 -9.05 18.92
C ALA A 244 -11.43 -9.38 19.88
N GLN A 245 -11.46 -8.67 21.01
CA GLN A 245 -12.60 -8.59 21.91
C GLN A 245 -13.46 -7.41 21.44
N LEU A 246 -14.75 -7.65 21.25
CA LEU A 246 -15.74 -6.63 20.90
C LEU A 246 -16.52 -6.15 22.13
N SER A 247 -17.12 -4.95 22.03
CA SER A 247 -17.90 -4.34 23.11
C SER A 247 -19.31 -4.91 23.25
N ARG A 248 -19.76 -5.74 22.31
CA ARG A 248 -21.06 -6.39 22.34
C ARG A 248 -21.00 -7.80 21.75
N LYS A 249 -22.01 -8.58 22.09
CA LYS A 249 -22.23 -9.91 21.50
C LYS A 249 -22.57 -9.82 20.01
N VAL A 250 -22.05 -10.76 19.25
CA VAL A 250 -22.18 -10.85 17.79
C VAL A 250 -22.25 -12.31 17.34
N SER A 251 -22.84 -12.51 16.16
CA SER A 251 -22.72 -13.77 15.42
C SER A 251 -21.72 -13.62 14.26
N LYS A 252 -21.25 -14.75 13.71
CA LYS A 252 -20.45 -14.80 12.48
C LYS A 252 -21.18 -14.09 11.33
N ASP A 253 -22.48 -14.33 11.20
CA ASP A 253 -23.28 -13.76 10.10
C ASP A 253 -23.42 -12.25 10.22
N GLU A 254 -23.60 -11.70 11.43
CA GLU A 254 -23.63 -10.25 11.66
C GLU A 254 -22.32 -9.58 11.25
N ILE A 255 -21.18 -10.20 11.59
CA ILE A 255 -19.85 -9.68 11.22
C ILE A 255 -19.70 -9.68 9.69
N ASN A 256 -19.97 -10.81 9.04
CA ASN A 256 -19.80 -10.94 7.61
C ASN A 256 -20.76 -10.01 6.84
N GLU A 257 -21.99 -9.83 7.31
CA GLU A 257 -22.94 -8.90 6.72
C GLU A 257 -22.50 -7.44 6.85
N ALA A 258 -21.91 -7.05 7.99
CA ALA A 258 -21.34 -5.73 8.15
C ALA A 258 -20.22 -5.47 7.14
N PHE A 259 -19.34 -6.45 6.86
CA PHE A 259 -18.33 -6.36 5.82
C PHE A 259 -18.94 -6.27 4.42
N ARG A 260 -19.94 -7.09 4.07
CA ARG A 260 -20.62 -7.03 2.76
C ARG A 260 -21.29 -5.66 2.55
N LYS A 261 -21.97 -5.15 3.58
CA LYS A 261 -22.59 -3.83 3.53
C LYS A 261 -21.53 -2.73 3.30
N ALA A 262 -20.44 -2.74 4.02
CA ALA A 262 -19.37 -1.77 3.85
C ALA A 262 -18.72 -1.86 2.45
N ALA A 263 -18.47 -3.07 1.94
CA ALA A 263 -17.95 -3.31 0.60
C ALA A 263 -18.88 -2.78 -0.51
N ALA A 264 -20.19 -2.82 -0.28
CA ALA A 264 -21.19 -2.31 -1.23
C ALA A 264 -21.39 -0.79 -1.13
N THR A 265 -20.97 -0.14 -0.04
CA THR A 265 -21.23 1.27 0.25
C THR A 265 -19.97 2.11 0.42
N ASN A 266 -19.61 2.46 1.65
CA ASN A 266 -18.55 3.40 2.01
C ASN A 266 -17.12 2.87 1.76
N LEU A 267 -16.93 1.55 1.66
CA LEU A 267 -15.66 0.93 1.32
C LEU A 267 -15.68 0.27 -0.07
N LYS A 268 -16.61 0.67 -0.93
CA LYS A 268 -16.69 0.19 -2.31
C LYS A 268 -15.37 0.45 -3.07
N GLY A 269 -14.82 -0.61 -3.69
CA GLY A 269 -13.53 -0.55 -4.37
C GLY A 269 -12.30 -0.58 -3.45
N ILE A 270 -12.49 -0.50 -2.12
CA ILE A 270 -11.42 -0.56 -1.11
C ILE A 270 -11.42 -1.92 -0.42
N LEU A 271 -12.60 -2.38 0.02
CA LEU A 271 -12.80 -3.66 0.69
C LEU A 271 -13.65 -4.59 -0.16
N MET A 272 -13.31 -5.86 -0.17
CA MET A 272 -14.05 -6.96 -0.79
C MET A 272 -14.30 -8.05 0.27
N VAL A 273 -15.37 -8.82 0.10
CA VAL A 273 -15.59 -10.06 0.85
C VAL A 273 -15.39 -11.22 -0.11
N ASP A 274 -14.61 -12.20 0.31
CA ASP A 274 -14.40 -13.47 -0.38
C ASP A 274 -15.30 -14.54 0.22
N ASP A 275 -16.13 -15.14 -0.61
CA ASP A 275 -17.04 -16.23 -0.28
C ASP A 275 -16.66 -17.54 -1.01
N ASP A 276 -15.55 -17.55 -1.77
CA ASP A 276 -15.13 -18.64 -2.67
C ASP A 276 -14.01 -19.51 -2.08
N GLU A 277 -13.64 -19.31 -0.80
CA GLU A 277 -12.59 -20.08 -0.08
C GLU A 277 -11.23 -20.05 -0.79
N ARG A 278 -10.88 -18.91 -1.41
CA ARG A 278 -9.66 -18.71 -2.20
C ARG A 278 -8.40 -18.63 -1.33
N VAL A 279 -7.25 -18.86 -1.96
CA VAL A 279 -5.92 -18.77 -1.33
C VAL A 279 -5.12 -17.60 -1.89
N SER A 280 -3.95 -17.31 -1.28
CA SER A 280 -3.16 -16.12 -1.58
C SER A 280 -2.89 -15.89 -3.06
N SER A 281 -2.55 -16.93 -3.85
CA SER A 281 -2.22 -16.78 -5.27
C SER A 281 -3.40 -16.31 -6.13
N ASP A 282 -4.63 -16.54 -5.69
CA ASP A 282 -5.84 -16.11 -6.40
C ASP A 282 -6.07 -14.58 -6.30
N PHE A 283 -5.36 -13.92 -5.41
CA PHE A 283 -5.44 -12.47 -5.20
C PHE A 283 -4.24 -11.70 -5.76
N ILE A 284 -3.33 -12.37 -6.49
CA ILE A 284 -2.24 -11.67 -7.19
C ILE A 284 -2.84 -10.72 -8.23
N THR A 285 -2.36 -9.48 -8.23
CA THR A 285 -2.86 -8.37 -9.07
C THR A 285 -4.29 -7.91 -8.70
N CYS A 286 -4.77 -8.27 -7.50
CA CYS A 286 -6.04 -7.78 -6.99
C CYS A 286 -5.89 -6.33 -6.47
N SER A 287 -6.77 -5.42 -6.93
CA SER A 287 -6.69 -4.00 -6.60
C SER A 287 -7.31 -3.62 -5.25
N TYR A 288 -8.03 -4.50 -4.57
CA TYR A 288 -8.61 -4.21 -3.25
C TYR A 288 -7.54 -4.09 -2.16
N GLY A 289 -7.73 -3.14 -1.24
CA GLY A 289 -6.84 -2.95 -0.09
C GLY A 289 -7.01 -4.03 0.99
N ALA A 290 -8.23 -4.55 1.13
CA ALA A 290 -8.57 -5.62 2.07
C ALA A 290 -9.61 -6.57 1.45
N ILE A 291 -9.42 -7.88 1.62
CA ILE A 291 -10.31 -8.92 1.12
C ILE A 291 -10.62 -9.85 2.29
N VAL A 292 -11.79 -9.70 2.89
CA VAL A 292 -12.21 -10.49 4.06
C VAL A 292 -12.65 -11.89 3.63
N ALA A 293 -12.01 -12.93 4.17
CA ALA A 293 -12.40 -14.32 3.97
C ALA A 293 -13.55 -14.65 4.93
N SER A 294 -14.78 -14.66 4.42
CA SER A 294 -16.01 -14.77 5.24
C SER A 294 -16.16 -16.14 5.90
N ASP A 295 -15.69 -17.18 5.24
CA ASP A 295 -15.68 -18.56 5.72
C ASP A 295 -14.82 -18.72 6.98
N LEU A 296 -13.70 -17.97 7.07
CA LEU A 296 -12.72 -18.00 8.16
C LEU A 296 -13.08 -17.11 9.36
N THR A 297 -14.17 -16.36 9.31
CA THR A 297 -14.68 -15.60 10.46
C THR A 297 -15.08 -16.54 11.57
N GLN A 298 -14.55 -16.32 12.77
CA GLN A 298 -14.83 -17.13 13.97
C GLN A 298 -15.30 -16.26 15.13
N VAL A 299 -16.19 -16.81 15.96
CA VAL A 299 -16.69 -16.17 17.18
C VAL A 299 -16.64 -17.16 18.33
N ILE A 300 -16.08 -16.72 19.46
CA ILE A 300 -16.03 -17.48 20.71
C ILE A 300 -16.69 -16.63 21.79
N ALA A 301 -17.50 -17.25 22.64
CA ALA A 301 -18.21 -16.60 23.77
C ALA A 301 -18.97 -15.33 23.36
N ASP A 302 -19.46 -15.31 22.11
CA ASP A 302 -20.29 -14.29 21.48
C ASP A 302 -19.62 -12.92 21.23
N ASP A 303 -18.42 -12.64 21.74
CA ASP A 303 -17.77 -11.34 21.67
C ASP A 303 -16.27 -11.37 21.36
N PHE A 304 -15.65 -12.55 21.37
CA PHE A 304 -14.26 -12.75 21.03
C PHE A 304 -14.16 -13.32 19.62
N ILE A 305 -13.58 -12.54 18.70
CA ILE A 305 -13.64 -12.82 17.26
C ILE A 305 -12.26 -13.04 16.65
N LYS A 306 -12.25 -13.77 15.53
CA LYS A 306 -11.15 -13.81 14.58
C LYS A 306 -11.67 -13.46 13.20
N VAL A 307 -10.95 -12.56 12.51
CA VAL A 307 -11.17 -12.19 11.10
C VAL A 307 -9.86 -12.32 10.34
N ILE A 308 -9.93 -12.99 9.19
CA ILE A 308 -8.82 -13.08 8.24
C ILE A 308 -9.11 -12.18 7.04
N ALA A 309 -8.15 -11.37 6.65
CA ALA A 309 -8.25 -10.56 5.45
C ALA A 309 -6.97 -10.66 4.60
N TRP A 310 -7.13 -10.96 3.32
CA TRP A 310 -6.06 -10.97 2.32
C TRP A 310 -5.80 -9.58 1.78
N TYR A 311 -4.59 -9.35 1.29
CA TYR A 311 -4.23 -8.15 0.52
C TYR A 311 -3.01 -8.42 -0.36
N ASP A 312 -3.11 -8.01 -1.61
CA ASP A 312 -1.92 -7.94 -2.46
C ASP A 312 -1.06 -6.77 -1.96
N ASN A 313 0.07 -7.10 -1.34
CA ASN A 313 0.94 -6.11 -0.69
C ASN A 313 1.71 -5.22 -1.67
N GLU A 314 1.72 -5.56 -2.96
CA GLU A 314 2.27 -4.76 -4.05
C GLU A 314 1.16 -4.06 -4.86
N TRP A 315 0.28 -4.80 -5.53
CA TRP A 315 -0.73 -4.24 -6.43
C TRP A 315 -1.88 -3.56 -5.69
N GLY A 316 -2.45 -4.21 -4.69
CA GLY A 316 -3.54 -3.65 -3.88
C GLY A 316 -3.09 -2.37 -3.17
N TYR A 317 -1.88 -2.37 -2.60
CA TYR A 317 -1.30 -1.17 -2.00
C TYR A 317 -1.02 -0.06 -3.03
N SER A 318 -0.45 -0.41 -4.19
CA SER A 318 -0.19 0.55 -5.27
C SER A 318 -1.48 1.17 -5.80
N SER A 319 -2.56 0.39 -5.88
CA SER A 319 -3.90 0.90 -6.23
C SER A 319 -4.39 1.94 -5.22
N ARG A 320 -4.25 1.68 -3.92
CA ARG A 320 -4.59 2.66 -2.85
C ARG A 320 -3.75 3.91 -2.91
N LEU A 321 -2.47 3.80 -3.28
CA LEU A 321 -1.59 4.96 -3.45
C LEU A 321 -2.04 5.84 -4.63
N VAL A 322 -2.40 5.23 -5.76
CA VAL A 322 -2.93 5.94 -6.94
C VAL A 322 -4.28 6.59 -6.62
N ASP A 323 -5.17 5.87 -5.95
CA ASP A 323 -6.48 6.41 -5.55
C ASP A 323 -6.33 7.58 -4.56
N MET A 324 -5.37 7.51 -3.63
CA MET A 324 -5.07 8.61 -2.70
C MET A 324 -4.60 9.85 -3.46
N ALA A 325 -3.77 9.68 -4.50
CA ALA A 325 -3.33 10.81 -5.33
C ALA A 325 -4.50 11.50 -6.03
N VAL A 326 -5.42 10.74 -6.61
CA VAL A 326 -6.64 11.27 -7.23
C VAL A 326 -7.55 11.91 -6.18
N TYR A 327 -7.70 11.29 -5.02
CA TYR A 327 -8.55 11.79 -3.93
C TYR A 327 -8.09 13.16 -3.43
N ILE A 328 -6.80 13.30 -3.10
CA ILE A 328 -6.29 14.59 -2.57
C ILE A 328 -6.18 15.69 -3.63
N ALA A 329 -6.04 15.34 -4.90
CA ALA A 329 -6.07 16.31 -5.99
C ALA A 329 -7.47 16.91 -6.19
N ASN A 330 -8.52 16.14 -5.95
CA ASN A 330 -9.91 16.57 -6.12
C ASN A 330 -10.48 17.26 -4.86
N LYS A 331 -9.77 17.21 -3.73
CA LYS A 331 -10.14 17.88 -2.47
C LYS A 331 -9.35 19.17 -2.20
N ALA A 332 -8.49 19.57 -3.13
CA ALA A 332 -7.66 20.76 -3.01
C ALA A 332 -8.42 22.04 -3.37
#